data_7edb7fb2dbcff6fa44043ab634a32490
#
_entry.id   7edb7fb2dbcff6fa44043ab634a32490
#
_cell.length_a   1.000
_cell.length_b   1.000
_cell.length_c   1.000
_cell.angle_alpha   90.00
_cell.angle_beta   90.00
_cell.angle_gamma   90.00
#
_symmetry.space_group_name_H-M   'P 1'
#
loop_
_entity.id
_entity.type
_entity.pdbx_description
1 polymer ?
#
loop_
_entity_poly.entity_id
_entity_poly.type
_entity_poly.pdbx_seq_one_letter_code
_entity_poly.pdbx_strand_id
1 'polypeptide(L)'
;MEKNNQPYSRPHAVKLAFVRDFKSFCIVSGKFIGAMKLTASWQEIPEVPGTLQTSCVPDTSGLYTFTAKFRVSLASESNHKKMMKYLKQDVVIRYTSAAGRERLGGTKENPLSFTFSEVERFDGYECTVTGIQKIPESFI
;
A
#
# COMPACT_ATOMS: atom_id res chain seq x y z
N MET A 1 -17.32 27.92 -5.89
CA MET A 1 -16.73 27.72 -5.74
C MET A 1 -16.01 27.11 -5.53
N GLU A 2 -16.08 27.00 -5.69
CA GLU A 2 -15.45 26.56 -5.49
C GLU A 2 -14.96 25.77 -5.11
N LYS A 3 -15.13 25.68 -5.05
CA LYS A 3 -14.66 25.26 -4.65
C LYS A 3 -14.16 24.35 -4.44
N ASN A 4 -14.32 24.18 -4.59
CA ASN A 4 -13.89 23.57 -4.49
C ASN A 4 -13.18 22.75 -4.58
N ASN A 5 -13.02 22.50 -4.66
CA ASN A 5 -12.49 21.67 -4.93
C ASN A 5 -11.25 21.28 -4.61
N GLN A 6 -11.36 20.67 -4.52
CA GLN A 6 -10.30 20.65 -3.56
C GLN A 6 -9.41 19.43 -3.71
N PRO A 7 -8.76 19.22 -4.80
CA PRO A 7 -7.97 18.01 -5.02
C PRO A 7 -6.83 17.84 -4.02
N TYR A 8 -6.26 18.92 -3.48
CA TYR A 8 -5.12 18.78 -2.57
C TYR A 8 -5.52 18.44 -1.15
N SER A 9 -6.81 18.47 -0.84
CA SER A 9 -7.27 18.08 0.49
C SER A 9 -7.69 16.61 0.54
N ARG A 10 -7.55 15.87 -0.58
CA ARG A 10 -7.84 14.44 -0.60
C ARG A 10 -6.84 13.68 0.27
N PRO A 11 -7.31 12.65 1.00
CA PRO A 11 -6.37 11.77 1.67
C PRO A 11 -5.51 11.03 0.64
N HIS A 12 -4.33 10.60 1.08
CA HIS A 12 -3.47 9.82 0.21
C HIS A 12 -4.10 8.47 -0.11
N ALA A 13 -3.84 7.98 -1.31
CA ALA A 13 -4.43 6.74 -1.79
C ALA A 13 -3.75 5.50 -1.23
N VAL A 14 -2.55 5.64 -0.65
CA VAL A 14 -1.74 4.51 -0.21
C VAL A 14 -1.54 4.55 1.29
N LYS A 15 -1.85 3.43 1.94
CA LYS A 15 -1.61 3.24 3.37
C LYS A 15 -0.95 1.90 3.56
N LEU A 16 0.01 1.83 4.48
CA LEU A 16 0.70 0.59 4.82
C LEU A 16 0.45 0.25 6.28
N ALA A 17 0.50 -1.03 6.58
CA ALA A 17 0.46 -1.51 7.95
C ALA A 17 1.37 -2.72 8.09
N PHE A 18 1.98 -2.87 9.26
CA PHE A 18 2.75 -4.07 9.58
C PHE A 18 1.80 -5.21 9.89
N VAL A 19 2.12 -6.39 9.39
CA VAL A 19 1.29 -7.58 9.66
C VAL A 19 1.20 -7.83 11.17
N ARG A 20 2.29 -7.58 11.90
CA ARG A 20 2.33 -7.80 13.35
C ARG A 20 1.39 -6.90 14.15
N ASP A 21 0.86 -5.84 13.53
CA ASP A 21 -0.01 -4.88 14.21
C ASP A 21 -1.48 -5.31 14.22
N PHE A 22 -1.81 -6.41 13.56
CA PHE A 22 -3.18 -6.90 13.53
C PHE A 22 -3.44 -7.90 14.66
N LYS A 23 -4.51 -7.67 15.41
CA LYS A 23 -5.03 -8.62 16.39
C LYS A 23 -5.73 -9.77 15.68
N SER A 24 -6.47 -9.44 14.64
CA SER A 24 -7.18 -10.41 13.81
C SER A 24 -7.09 -10.00 12.36
N PHE A 25 -7.05 -10.97 11.47
CA PHE A 25 -6.95 -10.73 10.04
C PHE A 25 -7.62 -11.90 9.32
N CYS A 26 -8.67 -11.61 8.58
CA CYS A 26 -9.45 -12.65 7.90
C CYS A 26 -9.99 -12.09 6.59
N ILE A 27 -9.99 -12.91 5.56
CA ILE A 27 -10.61 -12.57 4.27
C ILE A 27 -11.77 -13.54 4.08
N VAL A 28 -12.97 -13.00 3.96
CA VAL A 28 -14.18 -13.80 3.78
C VAL A 28 -14.88 -13.32 2.51
N SER A 29 -14.98 -14.21 1.53
CA SER A 29 -15.62 -13.92 0.23
C SER A 29 -15.05 -12.67 -0.42
N GLY A 30 -13.71 -12.53 -0.38
CA GLY A 30 -13.01 -11.42 -1.00
C GLY A 30 -13.04 -10.13 -0.21
N LYS A 31 -13.56 -10.13 1.01
CA LYS A 31 -13.63 -8.94 1.85
C LYS A 31 -12.78 -9.10 3.09
N PHE A 32 -11.98 -8.07 3.37
CA PHE A 32 -11.15 -8.03 4.58
C PHE A 32 -12.01 -7.74 5.82
N ILE A 33 -11.82 -8.55 6.85
CA ILE A 33 -12.41 -8.36 8.17
C ILE A 33 -11.28 -8.52 9.17
N GLY A 34 -10.98 -7.46 9.92
CA GLY A 34 -9.89 -7.52 10.87
C GLY A 34 -9.85 -6.33 11.79
N ALA A 35 -8.98 -6.42 12.77
CA ALA A 35 -8.79 -5.37 13.75
C ALA A 35 -7.32 -5.25 14.09
N MET A 36 -6.87 -4.02 14.30
CA MET A 36 -5.51 -3.72 14.70
C MET A 36 -5.40 -3.63 16.21
N LYS A 37 -4.17 -3.77 16.73
CA LYS A 37 -3.88 -3.52 18.12
C LYS A 37 -4.19 -2.08 18.47
N LEU A 38 -4.49 -1.80 19.75
CA LEU A 38 -4.93 -0.47 20.18
C LEU A 38 -3.95 0.64 19.84
N THR A 39 -2.64 0.34 19.86
CA THR A 39 -1.60 1.34 19.61
C THR A 39 -1.18 1.41 18.16
N ALA A 40 -1.84 0.66 17.28
CA ALA A 40 -1.45 0.55 15.88
C ALA A 40 -2.52 1.20 14.98
N SER A 41 -2.08 1.63 13.81
CA SER A 41 -2.98 2.21 12.82
C SER A 41 -2.37 2.07 11.42
N TRP A 42 -3.22 2.23 10.41
CA TRP A 42 -2.75 2.35 9.04
C TRP A 42 -1.92 3.62 8.92
N GLN A 43 -0.78 3.53 8.24
CA GLN A 43 0.12 4.66 8.05
C GLN A 43 -0.02 5.18 6.62
N GLU A 44 -0.40 6.45 6.48
CA GLU A 44 -0.47 7.06 5.15
C GLU A 44 0.94 7.27 4.60
N ILE A 45 1.09 6.96 3.32
CA ILE A 45 2.33 7.22 2.59
C ILE A 45 2.08 8.43 1.70
N PRO A 46 2.96 9.44 1.74
CA PRO A 46 2.75 10.67 0.95
C PRO A 46 3.07 10.45 -0.52
N GLU A 47 2.33 9.57 -1.18
CA GLU A 47 2.57 9.30 -2.59
C GLU A 47 2.13 10.49 -3.45
N VAL A 48 2.78 10.66 -4.60
CA VAL A 48 2.39 11.68 -5.57
C VAL A 48 1.09 11.24 -6.23
N PRO A 49 0.05 12.08 -6.22
CA PRO A 49 -1.24 11.71 -6.82
C PRO A 49 -1.10 11.25 -8.26
N GLY A 50 -1.80 10.20 -8.61
CA GLY A 50 -1.80 9.68 -9.98
C GLY A 50 -0.63 8.76 -10.30
N THR A 51 0.29 8.49 -9.35
CA THR A 51 1.44 7.63 -9.63
C THR A 51 1.22 6.18 -9.21
N LEU A 52 0.19 5.89 -8.43
CA LEU A 52 -0.07 4.54 -7.97
C LEU A 52 -0.49 3.64 -9.14
N GLN A 53 0.24 2.55 -9.30
CA GLN A 53 -0.06 1.50 -10.28
C GLN A 53 -0.09 0.18 -9.55
N THR A 54 -1.18 -0.56 -9.71
CA THR A 54 -1.34 -1.87 -9.07
C THR A 54 -1.60 -2.94 -10.11
N SER A 55 -1.14 -4.15 -9.81
CA SER A 55 -1.46 -5.32 -10.61
C SER A 55 -1.55 -6.53 -9.71
N CYS A 56 -2.39 -7.48 -10.10
CA CYS A 56 -2.54 -8.73 -9.38
C CYS A 56 -2.72 -9.82 -10.42
N VAL A 57 -1.63 -10.50 -10.76
CA VAL A 57 -1.56 -11.37 -11.92
C VAL A 57 -1.46 -12.83 -11.47
N PRO A 58 -2.40 -13.70 -11.91
CA PRO A 58 -2.31 -15.11 -11.60
C PRO A 58 -1.21 -15.79 -12.41
N ASP A 59 -0.57 -16.78 -11.82
CA ASP A 59 0.36 -17.65 -12.52
C ASP A 59 -0.30 -18.99 -12.82
N THR A 60 0.48 -19.91 -13.43
CA THR A 60 -0.06 -21.22 -13.81
C THR A 60 -0.34 -22.12 -12.60
N SER A 61 0.21 -21.82 -11.44
CA SER A 61 -0.01 -22.61 -10.22
C SER A 61 -1.23 -22.13 -9.42
N GLY A 62 -1.89 -21.08 -9.87
CA GLY A 62 -3.06 -20.53 -9.17
C GLY A 62 -2.72 -19.49 -8.10
N LEU A 63 -1.45 -19.12 -7.99
CA LEU A 63 -1.04 -18.04 -7.08
C LEU A 63 -1.07 -16.71 -7.82
N TYR A 64 -1.22 -15.63 -7.06
CA TYR A 64 -1.27 -14.28 -7.62
C TYR A 64 -0.04 -13.51 -7.19
N THR A 65 0.60 -12.82 -8.15
CA THR A 65 1.66 -11.87 -7.83
C THR A 65 1.04 -10.49 -7.76
N PHE A 66 1.04 -9.92 -6.57
CA PHE A 66 0.56 -8.56 -6.34
C PHE A 66 1.73 -7.59 -6.39
N THR A 67 1.56 -6.48 -7.09
CA THR A 67 2.56 -5.42 -7.16
C THR A 67 1.88 -4.07 -7.13
N ALA A 68 2.37 -3.20 -6.26
CA ALA A 68 1.94 -1.80 -6.22
C ALA A 68 3.18 -0.93 -6.34
N LYS A 69 3.15 0.03 -7.27
CA LYS A 69 4.25 0.97 -7.47
C LYS A 69 3.71 2.39 -7.36
N PHE A 70 4.46 3.25 -6.71
CA PHE A 70 4.08 4.65 -6.56
C PHE A 70 5.32 5.49 -6.31
N ARG A 71 5.17 6.79 -6.45
CA ARG A 71 6.25 7.74 -6.21
C ARG A 71 5.98 8.55 -4.96
N VAL A 72 7.07 8.88 -4.25
CA VAL A 72 7.02 9.81 -3.13
C VAL A 72 7.92 10.98 -3.51
N SER A 73 7.36 12.19 -3.56
CA SER A 73 8.14 13.37 -3.92
C SER A 73 8.98 13.83 -2.75
N LEU A 74 10.03 14.57 -3.09
CA LEU A 74 10.95 15.18 -2.15
C LEU A 74 11.84 14.18 -1.43
N ALA A 75 13.03 13.99 -1.98
CA ALA A 75 14.08 13.19 -1.35
C ALA A 75 14.61 13.97 -0.16
N SER A 76 14.09 13.67 1.02
CA SER A 76 14.46 14.35 2.26
C SER A 76 14.76 13.32 3.33
N GLU A 77 15.48 13.76 4.37
CA GLU A 77 15.79 12.89 5.49
C GLU A 77 14.51 12.39 6.16
N SER A 78 13.49 13.23 6.27
CA SER A 78 12.22 12.88 6.87
C SER A 78 11.52 11.77 6.08
N ASN A 79 11.41 11.93 4.75
CA ASN A 79 10.78 10.91 3.91
C ASN A 79 11.60 9.64 3.86
N HIS A 80 12.92 9.77 3.83
CA HIS A 80 13.81 8.61 3.87
C HIS A 80 13.56 7.77 5.12
N LYS A 81 13.45 8.40 6.28
CA LYS A 81 13.19 7.71 7.54
C LYS A 81 11.83 7.03 7.52
N LYS A 82 10.82 7.66 6.93
CA LYS A 82 9.49 7.05 6.79
C LYS A 82 9.55 5.79 5.96
N MET A 83 10.31 5.81 4.85
CA MET A 83 10.43 4.63 3.99
C MET A 83 11.22 3.52 4.67
N MET A 84 12.30 3.90 5.38
CA MET A 84 13.21 2.92 5.97
C MET A 84 12.53 1.98 6.97
N LYS A 85 11.53 2.45 7.69
CA LYS A 85 10.91 1.60 8.71
C LYS A 85 10.11 0.44 8.13
N TYR A 86 9.79 0.48 6.83
CA TYR A 86 9.05 -0.61 6.18
C TYR A 86 9.96 -1.63 5.51
N LEU A 87 11.26 -1.31 5.33
CA LEU A 87 12.20 -2.23 4.69
C LEU A 87 12.36 -3.50 5.51
N LYS A 88 12.33 -4.63 4.82
CA LYS A 88 12.50 -5.95 5.44
C LYS A 88 11.43 -6.28 6.47
N GLN A 89 10.29 -5.61 6.38
CA GLN A 89 9.14 -5.88 7.24
C GLN A 89 8.03 -6.52 6.42
N ASP A 90 7.23 -7.35 7.10
CA ASP A 90 6.04 -7.92 6.49
C ASP A 90 4.93 -6.89 6.56
N VAL A 91 4.42 -6.47 5.42
CA VAL A 91 3.42 -5.42 5.33
C VAL A 91 2.23 -5.86 4.49
N VAL A 92 1.12 -5.16 4.67
CA VAL A 92 -0.03 -5.20 3.77
C VAL A 92 -0.30 -3.76 3.33
N ILE A 93 -0.91 -3.62 2.16
CA ILE A 93 -1.20 -2.31 1.60
C ILE A 93 -2.69 -2.11 1.44
N ARG A 94 -3.17 -0.94 1.84
CA ARG A 94 -4.53 -0.49 1.62
C ARG A 94 -4.46 0.66 0.62
N TYR A 95 -5.25 0.57 -0.45
CA TYR A 95 -5.15 1.57 -1.49
C TYR A 95 -6.51 1.84 -2.11
N THR A 96 -6.63 3.03 -2.72
CA THR A 96 -7.83 3.41 -3.46
C THR A 96 -7.56 3.16 -4.93
N SER A 97 -8.38 2.31 -5.54
CA SER A 97 -8.23 1.97 -6.95
C SER A 97 -8.67 3.12 -7.85
N ALA A 98 -8.40 3.00 -9.15
CA ALA A 98 -8.81 4.01 -10.13
C ALA A 98 -10.33 4.19 -10.14
N ALA A 99 -11.09 3.16 -9.77
CA ALA A 99 -12.55 3.24 -9.68
C ALA A 99 -13.02 3.87 -8.36
N GLY A 100 -12.11 4.32 -7.50
CA GLY A 100 -12.45 4.94 -6.22
C GLY A 100 -12.76 3.98 -5.10
N ARG A 101 -12.47 2.70 -5.27
CA ARG A 101 -12.75 1.68 -4.26
C ARG A 101 -11.52 1.36 -3.45
N GLU A 102 -11.71 1.15 -2.16
CA GLU A 102 -10.60 0.74 -1.31
C GLU A 102 -10.37 -0.76 -1.43
N ARG A 103 -9.11 -1.11 -1.64
CA ARG A 103 -8.68 -2.48 -1.83
C ARG A 103 -7.51 -2.79 -0.90
N LEU A 104 -7.31 -4.08 -0.67
CA LEU A 104 -6.23 -4.58 0.18
C LEU A 104 -5.34 -5.51 -0.64
N GLY A 105 -4.02 -5.28 -0.60
CA GLY A 105 -3.02 -6.20 -1.15
C GLY A 105 -2.27 -6.86 -0.02
N GLY A 106 -2.01 -8.15 -0.20
CA GLY A 106 -1.35 -8.95 0.82
C GLY A 106 -2.29 -9.49 1.87
N THR A 107 -1.83 -10.46 2.62
CA THR A 107 -2.57 -11.05 3.74
C THR A 107 -1.59 -11.34 4.87
N LYS A 108 -2.14 -11.67 6.04
CA LYS A 108 -1.29 -12.04 7.18
C LYS A 108 -0.44 -13.29 6.88
N GLU A 109 -1.02 -14.24 6.14
CA GLU A 109 -0.30 -15.45 5.77
C GLU A 109 0.67 -15.25 4.60
N ASN A 110 0.35 -14.30 3.73
CA ASN A 110 1.16 -14.00 2.54
C ASN A 110 1.41 -12.50 2.50
N PRO A 111 2.30 -12.00 3.36
CA PRO A 111 2.57 -10.57 3.44
C PRO A 111 3.36 -10.07 2.24
N LEU A 112 3.41 -8.77 2.09
CA LEU A 112 4.14 -8.11 1.02
C LEU A 112 5.45 -7.55 1.55
N SER A 113 6.38 -7.29 0.65
CA SER A 113 7.65 -6.65 0.93
C SER A 113 7.66 -5.25 0.34
N PHE A 114 8.24 -4.31 1.07
CA PHE A 114 8.39 -2.93 0.64
C PHE A 114 9.83 -2.65 0.27
N THR A 115 10.06 -2.06 -0.90
CA THR A 115 11.37 -1.57 -1.32
C THR A 115 11.22 -0.17 -1.91
N PHE A 116 12.30 0.60 -1.90
CA PHE A 116 12.30 1.90 -2.52
C PHE A 116 13.69 2.26 -3.02
N SER A 117 13.75 3.17 -3.99
CA SER A 117 15.00 3.72 -4.48
C SER A 117 14.82 5.20 -4.75
N GLU A 118 15.89 5.96 -4.53
CA GLU A 118 15.87 7.38 -4.83
C GLU A 118 16.07 7.60 -6.32
N VAL A 119 15.29 8.51 -6.90
CA VAL A 119 15.38 8.84 -8.33
C VAL A 119 15.63 10.33 -8.44
N GLU A 120 16.82 10.68 -8.90
CA GLU A 120 17.24 12.08 -8.95
C GLU A 120 16.43 12.93 -9.91
N ARG A 121 15.95 12.32 -11.00
CA ARG A 121 15.25 13.06 -12.05
C ARG A 121 14.03 13.82 -11.56
N PHE A 122 13.35 13.30 -10.56
CA PHE A 122 12.16 13.97 -10.03
C PHE A 122 12.26 14.28 -8.55
N ASP A 123 13.46 14.21 -8.00
CA ASP A 123 13.72 14.51 -6.58
C ASP A 123 12.76 13.76 -5.65
N GLY A 124 12.84 12.44 -5.68
CA GLY A 124 11.94 11.65 -4.87
C GLY A 124 12.32 10.19 -4.88
N TYR A 125 11.34 9.36 -4.50
CA TYR A 125 11.54 7.92 -4.38
C TYR A 125 10.55 7.17 -5.24
N GLU A 126 11.01 6.06 -5.79
CA GLU A 126 10.15 5.09 -6.45
C GLU A 126 9.99 3.91 -5.50
N CYS A 127 8.74 3.64 -5.11
CA CYS A 127 8.42 2.63 -4.11
C CYS A 127 7.70 1.45 -4.75
N THR A 128 8.01 0.26 -4.27
CA THR A 128 7.38 -0.97 -4.74
C THR A 128 6.99 -1.82 -3.55
N VAL A 129 5.74 -2.29 -3.56
CA VAL A 129 5.21 -3.22 -2.57
C VAL A 129 4.75 -4.45 -3.34
N THR A 130 5.36 -5.60 -3.08
CA THR A 130 5.10 -6.78 -3.89
C THR A 130 5.14 -8.05 -3.05
N GLY A 131 4.44 -9.08 -3.54
CA GLY A 131 4.45 -10.39 -2.93
C GLY A 131 3.54 -11.36 -3.66
N ILE A 132 3.55 -12.60 -3.21
CA ILE A 132 2.74 -13.66 -3.81
C ILE A 132 1.66 -14.05 -2.81
N GLN A 133 0.41 -14.13 -3.27
CA GLN A 133 -0.71 -14.44 -2.40
C GLN A 133 -1.62 -15.47 -3.08
N LYS A 134 -2.43 -16.15 -2.27
CA LYS A 134 -3.28 -17.24 -2.75
C LYS A 134 -4.58 -16.76 -3.35
N ILE A 135 -4.94 -15.53 -3.11
CA ILE A 135 -6.20 -14.92 -3.55
C ILE A 135 -5.89 -13.60 -4.24
N PRO A 136 -6.79 -13.10 -5.08
CA PRO A 136 -6.60 -11.75 -5.64
C PRO A 136 -6.73 -10.69 -4.55
N GLU A 137 -6.50 -9.44 -4.91
CA GLU A 137 -6.66 -8.36 -3.96
C GLU A 137 -8.08 -8.33 -3.40
N SER A 138 -8.18 -7.96 -2.12
CA SER A 138 -9.45 -7.99 -1.40
C SER A 138 -10.12 -6.63 -1.38
N PHE A 139 -11.41 -6.62 -1.09
CA PHE A 139 -12.15 -5.40 -0.79
C PHE A 139 -12.08 -5.10 0.71
N ILE A 140 -12.27 -3.86 1.04
CA ILE A 140 -12.32 -3.43 2.43
C ILE A 140 -13.73 -2.99 2.82
#